data_9d06439ed532f03dcb01f0e347b4fec4
#
_entry.id   9d06439ed532f03dcb01f0e347b4fec4
#
_cell.length_a   1.000
_cell.length_b   1.000
_cell.length_c   1.000
_cell.angle_alpha   90.00
_cell.angle_beta   90.00
_cell.angle_gamma   90.00
#
_symmetry.space_group_name_H-M   'P 1'
#
loop_
_entity.id
_entity.type
_entity.pdbx_description
1 polymer ?
#
loop_
_entity_poly.entity_id
_entity_poly.type
_entity_poly.pdbx_seq_one_letter_code
_entity_poly.pdbx_strand_id
1 'polypeptide(L)'
;ADIPLAVKRIFDSKTFDNGTICASEQSIVTELLATVQGYAALSPLPHTDDLSQFGLSDTKRYISLTDTEGNTRTYWLGTQTDEGQYIQPEDETDAVYLSPAGVDGTLSMGIYDMARLPKLPQLTADNVSALTVTAADGKSLSLTASEGVWLRSGQDVTQWSGTLTEALGQLTLLRCIDYRPSTGVAELCGLTEPAVTLTVTYRAIAGETELTLRVGAQRDGGYYATVNDDDTIYLLPAAPAEALAALAANGLNG
;
A
#
# COMPACT_ATOMS: atom_id res chain seq x y z
N ALA A 1 -17.01 -15.30 6.25
CA ALA A 1 -17.06 -16.22 5.11
C ALA A 1 -16.06 -15.67 4.09
N ASP A 2 -14.95 -16.39 3.91
CA ASP A 2 -13.96 -16.06 2.91
C ASP A 2 -14.61 -16.24 1.54
N ILE A 3 -14.70 -15.16 0.77
CA ILE A 3 -15.15 -15.22 -0.61
C ILE A 3 -13.90 -15.56 -1.43
N PRO A 4 -13.81 -16.75 -2.02
CA PRO A 4 -12.73 -17.05 -2.94
C PRO A 4 -13.00 -16.30 -4.25
N LEU A 5 -12.33 -15.18 -4.42
CA LEU A 5 -12.43 -14.39 -5.63
C LEU A 5 -11.15 -14.50 -6.43
N ALA A 6 -11.23 -15.14 -7.57
CA ALA A 6 -10.26 -14.98 -8.62
C ALA A 6 -10.65 -13.77 -9.48
N VAL A 7 -10.08 -12.61 -9.20
CA VAL A 7 -10.18 -11.47 -10.12
C VAL A 7 -9.13 -11.69 -11.20
N LYS A 8 -9.57 -12.10 -12.39
CA LYS A 8 -8.67 -12.26 -13.54
C LYS A 8 -8.52 -10.92 -14.23
N ARG A 9 -7.36 -10.32 -14.08
CA ARG A 9 -6.99 -9.08 -14.76
C ARG A 9 -6.24 -9.42 -16.05
N ILE A 10 -6.73 -8.96 -17.19
CA ILE A 10 -6.01 -8.99 -18.45
C ILE A 10 -5.61 -7.57 -18.85
N PHE A 11 -4.72 -6.99 -18.07
CA PHE A 11 -3.71 -6.05 -18.53
C PHE A 11 -2.39 -6.73 -18.16
N ASP A 12 -1.56 -7.09 -19.09
CA ASP A 12 -0.28 -7.81 -18.91
C ASP A 12 -0.37 -9.27 -18.42
N SER A 13 -1.44 -10.01 -18.73
CA SER A 13 -1.55 -11.46 -18.44
C SER A 13 -1.27 -11.87 -16.99
N LYS A 14 -1.51 -11.01 -16.01
CA LYS A 14 -1.32 -11.34 -14.58
C LYS A 14 -2.63 -11.84 -13.99
N THR A 15 -2.61 -13.03 -13.45
CA THR A 15 -3.73 -13.62 -12.71
C THR A 15 -3.50 -13.39 -11.22
N PHE A 16 -4.46 -12.79 -10.55
CA PHE A 16 -4.49 -12.73 -9.11
C PHE A 16 -5.17 -14.00 -8.58
N ASP A 17 -4.41 -14.83 -7.92
CA ASP A 17 -4.97 -15.91 -7.11
C ASP A 17 -5.01 -15.44 -5.65
N ASN A 18 -6.22 -15.32 -5.11
CA ASN A 18 -6.47 -14.82 -3.76
C ASN A 18 -5.82 -15.67 -2.64
N GLY A 19 -5.25 -16.81 -2.96
CA GLY A 19 -4.68 -17.72 -1.97
C GLY A 19 -3.17 -17.67 -1.83
N THR A 20 -2.44 -17.04 -2.78
CA THR A 20 -1.04 -17.41 -2.94
C THR A 20 -0.04 -16.29 -2.73
N ILE A 21 -0.39 -15.00 -2.90
CA ILE A 21 0.66 -13.98 -3.05
C ILE A 21 0.63 -12.84 -2.04
N CYS A 22 -0.52 -12.33 -1.65
CA CYS A 22 -0.55 -11.27 -0.64
C CYS A 22 -1.89 -11.17 0.10
N ALA A 23 -1.86 -10.69 1.34
CA ALA A 23 -3.04 -10.16 1.97
C ALA A 23 -3.41 -8.85 1.25
N SER A 24 -4.38 -8.92 0.34
CA SER A 24 -4.92 -7.73 -0.31
C SER A 24 -5.75 -6.92 0.67
N GLU A 25 -5.83 -5.60 0.45
CA GLU A 25 -6.79 -4.79 1.17
C GLU A 25 -8.20 -5.20 0.73
N GLN A 26 -8.92 -5.88 1.61
CA GLN A 26 -10.23 -6.46 1.32
C GLN A 26 -11.26 -5.41 0.89
N SER A 27 -11.10 -4.16 1.35
CA SER A 27 -11.98 -3.05 0.97
C SER A 27 -11.92 -2.75 -0.52
N ILE A 28 -10.74 -2.74 -1.13
CA ILE A 28 -10.55 -2.46 -2.57
C ILE A 28 -11.28 -3.52 -3.42
N VAL A 29 -11.10 -4.79 -3.06
CA VAL A 29 -11.76 -5.90 -3.75
C VAL A 29 -13.27 -5.85 -3.55
N THR A 30 -13.74 -5.57 -2.34
CA THR A 30 -15.16 -5.46 -2.03
C THR A 30 -15.83 -4.32 -2.80
N GLU A 31 -15.17 -3.17 -2.90
CA GLU A 31 -15.67 -2.01 -3.65
C GLU A 31 -15.74 -2.30 -5.15
N LEU A 32 -14.68 -2.90 -5.72
CA LEU A 32 -14.68 -3.32 -7.12
C LEU A 32 -15.84 -4.27 -7.42
N LEU A 33 -16.06 -5.26 -6.56
CA LEU A 33 -17.16 -6.21 -6.70
C LEU A 33 -18.52 -5.54 -6.61
N ALA A 34 -18.72 -4.66 -5.63
CA ALA A 34 -19.98 -3.94 -5.46
C ALA A 34 -20.28 -3.09 -6.70
N THR A 35 -19.28 -2.45 -7.28
CA THR A 35 -19.41 -1.69 -8.53
C THR A 35 -19.89 -2.57 -9.67
N VAL A 36 -19.24 -3.71 -9.90
CA VAL A 36 -19.59 -4.60 -11.02
C VAL A 36 -20.91 -5.33 -10.78
N GLN A 37 -21.25 -5.67 -9.56
CA GLN A 37 -22.58 -6.20 -9.22
C GLN A 37 -23.68 -5.19 -9.51
N GLY A 38 -23.39 -3.91 -9.31
CA GLY A 38 -24.31 -2.81 -9.66
C GLY A 38 -24.62 -2.72 -11.15
N TYR A 39 -23.78 -3.25 -12.03
CA TYR A 39 -24.01 -3.23 -13.49
C TYR A 39 -25.30 -3.94 -13.91
N ALA A 40 -25.70 -4.97 -13.18
CA ALA A 40 -26.94 -5.69 -13.46
C ALA A 40 -28.22 -4.86 -13.25
N ALA A 41 -28.15 -3.75 -12.52
CA ALA A 41 -29.27 -2.86 -12.22
C ALA A 41 -29.33 -1.63 -13.16
N LEU A 42 -28.37 -1.50 -14.09
CA LEU A 42 -28.31 -0.36 -15.02
C LEU A 42 -29.37 -0.51 -16.11
N SER A 43 -29.86 0.64 -16.61
CA SER A 43 -30.68 0.67 -17.80
C SER A 43 -29.83 0.91 -19.04
N PRO A 44 -30.11 0.22 -20.16
CA PRO A 44 -29.37 0.45 -21.38
C PRO A 44 -29.60 1.87 -21.90
N LEU A 45 -28.57 2.43 -22.50
CA LEU A 45 -28.67 3.67 -23.25
C LEU A 45 -29.50 3.46 -24.53
N PRO A 46 -30.07 4.54 -25.11
CA PRO A 46 -30.72 4.44 -26.42
C PRO A 46 -29.81 3.74 -27.43
N HIS A 47 -30.40 2.85 -28.21
CA HIS A 47 -29.65 2.07 -29.21
C HIS A 47 -28.84 2.97 -30.14
N THR A 48 -27.62 2.58 -30.40
CA THR A 48 -26.71 3.22 -31.35
C THR A 48 -25.82 2.15 -31.99
N ASP A 49 -25.64 2.28 -33.32
CA ASP A 49 -24.76 1.40 -34.09
C ASP A 49 -23.29 1.86 -34.00
N ASP A 50 -23.04 3.06 -33.50
CA ASP A 50 -21.69 3.62 -33.37
C ASP A 50 -21.13 3.48 -31.94
N LEU A 51 -20.41 2.39 -31.71
CA LEU A 51 -19.74 2.13 -30.44
C LEU A 51 -18.50 3.01 -30.23
N SER A 52 -18.02 3.71 -31.26
CA SER A 52 -16.80 4.51 -31.15
C SER A 52 -16.98 5.71 -30.21
N GLN A 53 -18.14 6.30 -30.16
CA GLN A 53 -18.47 7.41 -29.25
C GLN A 53 -18.40 7.04 -27.77
N PHE A 54 -18.50 5.74 -27.45
CA PHE A 54 -18.40 5.22 -26.10
C PHE A 54 -17.02 4.62 -25.80
N GLY A 55 -16.09 4.63 -26.79
CA GLY A 55 -14.79 3.99 -26.67
C GLY A 55 -14.86 2.46 -26.58
N LEU A 56 -15.89 1.86 -27.19
CA LEU A 56 -16.14 0.41 -27.15
C LEU A 56 -15.80 -0.32 -28.47
N SER A 57 -15.60 0.40 -29.59
CA SER A 57 -15.36 -0.22 -30.91
C SER A 57 -14.11 -1.10 -30.96
N ASP A 58 -13.01 -0.65 -30.34
CA ASP A 58 -11.70 -1.30 -30.40
C ASP A 58 -11.12 -1.51 -28.98
N THR A 59 -11.96 -1.48 -27.94
CA THR A 59 -11.49 -1.65 -26.58
C THR A 59 -10.95 -3.06 -26.35
N LYS A 60 -9.79 -3.14 -25.70
CA LYS A 60 -9.22 -4.38 -25.20
C LYS A 60 -9.35 -4.46 -23.68
N ARG A 61 -10.06 -3.52 -23.09
CA ARG A 61 -10.24 -3.40 -21.65
C ARG A 61 -11.53 -4.09 -21.28
N TYR A 62 -11.43 -5.02 -20.35
CA TYR A 62 -12.61 -5.71 -19.85
C TYR A 62 -12.41 -6.16 -18.41
N ILE A 63 -13.49 -6.46 -17.75
CA ILE A 63 -13.53 -7.16 -16.46
C ILE A 63 -14.36 -8.43 -16.62
N SER A 64 -13.82 -9.54 -16.15
CA SER A 64 -14.48 -10.83 -16.17
C SER A 64 -14.62 -11.37 -14.77
N LEU A 65 -15.82 -11.73 -14.37
CA LEU A 65 -16.14 -12.29 -13.06
C LEU A 65 -16.59 -13.73 -13.25
N THR A 66 -16.01 -14.61 -12.45
CA THR A 66 -16.45 -16.03 -12.37
C THR A 66 -16.99 -16.25 -10.96
N ASP A 67 -18.21 -16.72 -10.87
CA ASP A 67 -18.85 -17.08 -9.60
C ASP A 67 -18.34 -18.44 -9.08
N THR A 68 -18.80 -18.82 -7.88
CA THR A 68 -18.42 -20.10 -7.25
C THR A 68 -18.98 -21.33 -7.96
N GLU A 69 -19.94 -21.14 -8.86
CA GLU A 69 -20.54 -22.21 -9.68
C GLU A 69 -19.82 -22.36 -11.03
N GLY A 70 -18.86 -21.46 -11.33
CA GLY A 70 -18.09 -21.46 -12.55
C GLY A 70 -18.69 -20.64 -13.69
N ASN A 71 -19.82 -19.93 -13.45
CA ASN A 71 -20.40 -19.06 -14.46
C ASN A 71 -19.54 -17.79 -14.58
N THR A 72 -19.22 -17.42 -15.82
CA THR A 72 -18.41 -16.24 -16.10
C THR A 72 -19.22 -15.20 -16.84
N ARG A 73 -19.13 -13.93 -16.38
CA ARG A 73 -19.69 -12.78 -17.08
C ARG A 73 -18.61 -11.75 -17.33
N THR A 74 -18.51 -11.29 -18.57
CA THR A 74 -17.53 -10.32 -19.05
C THR A 74 -18.21 -9.01 -19.42
N TYR A 75 -17.58 -7.88 -19.01
CA TYR A 75 -18.00 -6.54 -19.38
C TYR A 75 -16.85 -5.82 -20.06
N TRP A 76 -17.05 -5.36 -21.28
CA TRP A 76 -16.14 -4.47 -21.98
C TRP A 76 -16.22 -3.06 -21.38
N LEU A 77 -15.08 -2.43 -21.21
CA LEU A 77 -14.92 -1.12 -20.57
C LEU A 77 -14.61 -0.08 -21.63
N GLY A 78 -15.51 0.86 -21.80
CA GLY A 78 -15.37 2.00 -22.67
C GLY A 78 -14.75 3.21 -21.98
N THR A 79 -14.99 4.40 -22.53
CA THR A 79 -14.49 5.66 -22.00
C THR A 79 -15.10 5.96 -20.63
N GLN A 80 -14.26 6.44 -19.72
CA GLN A 80 -14.70 7.03 -18.46
C GLN A 80 -14.86 8.54 -18.65
N THR A 81 -15.99 9.09 -18.19
CA THR A 81 -16.35 10.50 -18.21
C THR A 81 -16.67 10.99 -16.80
N ASP A 82 -16.97 12.27 -16.64
CA ASP A 82 -17.43 12.83 -15.36
C ASP A 82 -18.78 12.25 -14.91
N GLU A 83 -19.60 11.75 -15.85
CA GLU A 83 -20.91 11.14 -15.58
C GLU A 83 -20.79 9.64 -15.21
N GLY A 84 -19.66 9.02 -15.51
CA GLY A 84 -19.42 7.61 -15.26
C GLY A 84 -18.62 6.91 -16.35
N GLN A 85 -18.65 5.58 -16.35
CA GLN A 85 -17.94 4.74 -17.31
C GLN A 85 -18.92 3.98 -18.21
N TYR A 86 -18.69 4.04 -19.53
CA TYR A 86 -19.44 3.21 -20.48
C TYR A 86 -19.00 1.76 -20.38
N ILE A 87 -19.98 0.86 -20.37
CA ILE A 87 -19.75 -0.59 -20.30
C ILE A 87 -20.67 -1.31 -21.28
N GLN A 88 -20.22 -2.48 -21.74
CA GLN A 88 -21.01 -3.37 -22.57
C GLN A 88 -20.82 -4.81 -22.11
N PRO A 89 -21.90 -5.54 -21.71
CA PRO A 89 -21.81 -6.98 -21.47
C PRO A 89 -21.41 -7.70 -22.79
N GLU A 90 -20.54 -8.70 -22.68
CA GLU A 90 -20.11 -9.48 -23.84
C GLU A 90 -21.25 -10.26 -24.51
N ASP A 91 -22.26 -10.65 -23.72
CA ASP A 91 -23.47 -11.35 -24.15
C ASP A 91 -24.58 -10.42 -24.64
N GLU A 92 -24.41 -9.09 -24.56
CA GLU A 92 -25.40 -8.07 -24.95
C GLU A 92 -24.78 -7.05 -25.91
N THR A 93 -24.42 -7.50 -27.14
CA THR A 93 -23.68 -6.68 -28.10
C THR A 93 -24.45 -5.45 -28.61
N ASP A 94 -25.76 -5.40 -28.40
CA ASP A 94 -26.65 -4.32 -28.86
C ASP A 94 -26.91 -3.28 -27.76
N ALA A 95 -26.40 -3.49 -26.55
CA ALA A 95 -26.68 -2.63 -25.41
C ALA A 95 -25.39 -2.01 -24.84
N VAL A 96 -25.44 -0.69 -24.65
CA VAL A 96 -24.42 0.06 -23.93
C VAL A 96 -25.03 0.64 -22.66
N TYR A 97 -24.28 0.58 -21.58
CA TYR A 97 -24.70 1.08 -20.28
C TYR A 97 -23.75 2.17 -19.80
N LEU A 98 -24.26 3.10 -19.00
CA LEU A 98 -23.46 4.05 -18.26
C LEU A 98 -23.47 3.69 -16.78
N SER A 99 -22.32 3.26 -16.29
CA SER A 99 -22.12 3.03 -14.85
C SER A 99 -21.69 4.33 -14.17
N PRO A 100 -22.39 4.80 -13.13
CA PRO A 100 -22.00 6.01 -12.41
C PRO A 100 -20.65 5.85 -11.67
N ALA A 101 -20.20 4.62 -11.45
CA ALA A 101 -18.91 4.30 -10.84
C ALA A 101 -17.97 3.65 -11.87
N GLY A 102 -16.80 4.25 -12.07
CA GLY A 102 -15.75 3.68 -12.90
C GLY A 102 -14.85 2.73 -12.13
N VAL A 103 -14.26 1.78 -12.84
CA VAL A 103 -13.31 0.81 -12.28
C VAL A 103 -11.86 1.05 -12.72
N ASP A 104 -11.63 2.05 -13.57
CA ASP A 104 -10.32 2.34 -14.17
C ASP A 104 -9.24 2.60 -13.13
N GLY A 105 -9.54 3.38 -12.11
CA GLY A 105 -8.61 3.65 -11.01
C GLY A 105 -8.16 2.37 -10.32
N THR A 106 -9.10 1.50 -9.94
CA THR A 106 -8.80 0.23 -9.29
C THR A 106 -8.07 -0.74 -10.23
N LEU A 107 -8.49 -0.79 -11.50
CA LEU A 107 -7.84 -1.66 -12.48
C LEU A 107 -6.44 -1.19 -12.90
N SER A 108 -6.10 0.07 -12.69
CA SER A 108 -4.74 0.59 -12.93
C SER A 108 -3.76 0.27 -11.80
N MET A 109 -4.24 -0.07 -10.61
CA MET A 109 -3.39 -0.44 -9.48
C MET A 109 -2.58 -1.70 -9.78
N GLY A 110 -1.32 -1.72 -9.37
CA GLY A 110 -0.49 -2.90 -9.35
C GLY A 110 -0.86 -3.82 -8.18
N ILE A 111 -0.35 -5.05 -8.18
CA ILE A 111 -0.60 -6.01 -7.10
C ILE A 111 -0.14 -5.47 -5.74
N TYR A 112 0.98 -4.76 -5.72
CA TYR A 112 1.55 -4.21 -4.50
C TYR A 112 0.84 -2.93 -4.03
N ASP A 113 0.13 -2.22 -4.93
CA ASP A 113 -0.75 -1.11 -4.56
C ASP A 113 -2.01 -1.61 -3.83
N MET A 114 -2.42 -2.86 -4.09
CA MET A 114 -3.53 -3.52 -3.41
C MET A 114 -3.10 -4.31 -2.17
N ALA A 115 -1.79 -4.38 -1.86
CA ALA A 115 -1.29 -5.12 -0.71
C ALA A 115 -1.72 -4.46 0.60
N ARG A 116 -2.09 -5.27 1.58
CA ARG A 116 -2.34 -4.77 2.93
C ARG A 116 -1.04 -4.30 3.55
N LEU A 117 -0.95 -3.01 3.81
CA LEU A 117 0.17 -2.43 4.52
C LEU A 117 0.08 -2.71 6.03
N PRO A 118 1.21 -2.79 6.74
CA PRO A 118 1.19 -2.85 8.18
C PRO A 118 0.55 -1.58 8.73
N LYS A 119 -0.36 -1.74 9.70
CA LYS A 119 -0.93 -0.60 10.43
C LYS A 119 0.10 -0.07 11.41
N LEU A 120 0.97 0.80 10.94
CA LEU A 120 1.93 1.45 11.80
C LEU A 120 1.22 2.42 12.74
N PRO A 121 1.57 2.44 14.03
CA PRO A 121 1.02 3.39 14.97
C PRO A 121 1.51 4.80 14.64
N GLN A 122 0.71 5.80 14.97
CA GLN A 122 1.22 7.16 15.03
C GLN A 122 2.09 7.29 16.29
N LEU A 123 3.41 7.41 16.09
CA LEU A 123 4.40 7.46 17.17
C LEU A 123 4.61 8.90 17.60
N THR A 124 4.39 9.16 18.89
CA THR A 124 4.55 10.47 19.52
C THR A 124 5.17 10.32 20.90
N ALA A 125 5.64 11.42 21.50
CA ALA A 125 6.16 11.40 22.87
C ALA A 125 5.11 10.98 23.92
N ASP A 126 3.81 11.00 23.58
CA ASP A 126 2.74 10.57 24.49
C ASP A 126 2.59 9.06 24.57
N ASN A 127 2.91 8.34 23.50
CA ASN A 127 2.72 6.90 23.43
C ASN A 127 4.02 6.09 23.32
N VAL A 128 5.15 6.71 23.02
CA VAL A 128 6.46 6.05 23.01
C VAL A 128 7.02 6.03 24.43
N SER A 129 7.62 4.90 24.82
CA SER A 129 8.39 4.79 26.08
C SER A 129 9.90 4.82 25.83
N ALA A 130 10.35 4.22 24.72
CA ALA A 130 11.76 4.23 24.34
C ALA A 130 11.90 4.22 22.81
N LEU A 131 12.97 4.84 22.32
CA LEU A 131 13.31 4.88 20.90
C LEU A 131 14.82 4.82 20.73
N THR A 132 15.28 4.02 19.77
CA THR A 132 16.68 3.99 19.36
C THR A 132 16.77 3.98 17.84
N VAL A 133 17.57 4.89 17.28
CA VAL A 133 17.94 4.90 15.86
C VAL A 133 19.43 4.57 15.77
N THR A 134 19.77 3.53 15.02
CA THR A 134 21.16 3.05 14.88
C THR A 134 21.55 3.05 13.40
N ALA A 135 22.69 3.65 13.06
CA ALA A 135 23.29 3.60 11.73
C ALA A 135 24.19 2.36 11.58
N ALA A 136 24.50 1.99 10.33
CA ALA A 136 25.36 0.85 10.01
C ALA A 136 26.77 0.95 10.63
N ASP A 137 27.29 2.17 10.84
CA ASP A 137 28.60 2.42 11.49
C ASP A 137 28.56 2.29 13.03
N GLY A 138 27.42 1.91 13.59
CA GLY A 138 27.20 1.72 15.02
C GLY A 138 26.88 2.99 15.81
N LYS A 139 26.88 4.15 15.17
CA LYS A 139 26.38 5.37 15.84
C LYS A 139 24.90 5.26 16.12
N SER A 140 24.47 5.80 17.26
CA SER A 140 23.07 5.72 17.64
C SER A 140 22.58 6.94 18.41
N LEU A 141 21.28 7.21 18.26
CA LEU A 141 20.51 8.13 19.09
C LEU A 141 19.52 7.30 19.91
N SER A 142 19.62 7.34 21.24
CA SER A 142 18.63 6.72 22.13
C SER A 142 17.90 7.77 22.93
N LEU A 143 16.59 7.68 22.97
CA LEU A 143 15.68 8.55 23.67
C LEU A 143 14.68 7.71 24.48
N THR A 144 14.20 8.29 25.56
CA THR A 144 12.98 7.86 26.25
C THR A 144 11.93 8.95 26.15
N ALA A 145 10.67 8.60 26.32
CA ALA A 145 9.62 9.61 26.40
C ALA A 145 8.72 9.36 27.61
N SER A 146 8.28 10.41 28.23
CA SER A 146 7.36 10.39 29.36
C SER A 146 6.52 11.66 29.36
N GLU A 147 5.18 11.49 29.49
CA GLU A 147 4.23 12.61 29.59
C GLU A 147 4.36 13.63 28.45
N GLY A 148 4.57 13.17 27.22
CA GLY A 148 4.70 14.02 26.03
C GLY A 148 6.07 14.68 25.86
N VAL A 149 7.06 14.32 26.69
CA VAL A 149 8.40 14.91 26.70
C VAL A 149 9.44 13.91 26.22
N TRP A 150 10.26 14.29 25.25
CA TRP A 150 11.42 13.51 24.82
C TRP A 150 12.61 13.75 25.76
N LEU A 151 13.20 12.67 26.24
CA LEU A 151 14.32 12.71 27.18
C LEU A 151 15.56 12.03 26.59
N ARG A 152 16.73 12.69 26.69
CA ARG A 152 18.04 12.10 26.41
C ARG A 152 18.86 12.10 27.69
N SER A 153 19.20 10.93 28.21
CA SER A 153 19.91 10.81 29.49
C SER A 153 19.24 11.58 30.63
N GLY A 154 17.90 11.59 30.66
CA GLY A 154 17.10 12.28 31.66
C GLY A 154 16.91 13.79 31.45
N GLN A 155 17.48 14.36 30.40
CA GLN A 155 17.30 15.79 30.06
C GLN A 155 16.22 15.97 28.99
N ASP A 156 15.35 16.96 29.15
CA ASP A 156 14.35 17.33 28.17
C ASP A 156 15.00 17.86 26.90
N VAL A 157 14.72 17.18 25.79
CA VAL A 157 15.22 17.50 24.45
C VAL A 157 14.10 17.76 23.45
N THR A 158 12.87 17.92 23.92
CA THR A 158 11.67 18.06 23.09
C THR A 158 11.77 19.21 22.09
N GLN A 159 12.37 20.32 22.48
CA GLN A 159 12.56 21.49 21.60
C GLN A 159 13.42 21.19 20.35
N TRP A 160 14.22 20.12 20.35
CA TRP A 160 15.08 19.70 19.23
C TRP A 160 14.54 18.47 18.50
N SER A 161 13.34 17.98 18.84
CA SER A 161 12.78 16.74 18.30
C SER A 161 11.98 16.92 17.00
N GLY A 162 11.97 18.11 16.40
CA GLY A 162 11.15 18.39 15.21
C GLY A 162 11.38 17.41 14.06
N THR A 163 12.65 17.20 13.67
CA THR A 163 13.04 16.24 12.60
C THR A 163 12.62 14.81 12.96
N LEU A 164 12.77 14.40 14.21
CA LEU A 164 12.33 13.08 14.67
C LEU A 164 10.81 12.94 14.57
N THR A 165 10.06 13.92 15.04
CA THR A 165 8.59 13.89 15.02
C THR A 165 8.06 13.81 13.58
N GLU A 166 8.65 14.58 12.67
CA GLU A 166 8.30 14.53 11.26
C GLU A 166 8.62 13.17 10.63
N ALA A 167 9.83 12.63 10.87
CA ALA A 167 10.23 11.32 10.37
C ALA A 167 9.28 10.21 10.86
N LEU A 168 8.93 10.20 12.15
CA LEU A 168 8.01 9.22 12.73
C LEU A 168 6.59 9.35 12.13
N GLY A 169 6.11 10.57 11.89
CA GLY A 169 4.81 10.82 11.25
C GLY A 169 4.72 10.30 9.81
N GLN A 170 5.85 10.27 9.09
CA GLN A 170 5.92 9.82 7.70
C GLN A 170 6.11 8.29 7.54
N LEU A 171 6.30 7.53 8.61
CA LEU A 171 6.42 6.06 8.52
C LEU A 171 5.17 5.40 7.93
N THR A 172 4.01 6.02 8.07
CA THR A 172 2.74 5.53 7.47
C THR A 172 2.71 5.60 5.94
N LEU A 173 3.70 6.24 5.30
CA LEU A 173 3.81 6.37 3.85
C LEU A 173 4.54 5.18 3.19
N LEU A 174 4.77 4.10 3.91
CA LEU A 174 5.31 2.86 3.36
C LEU A 174 4.46 2.34 2.20
N ARG A 175 5.10 1.78 1.19
CA ARG A 175 4.46 1.09 0.06
C ARG A 175 5.04 -0.31 -0.07
N CYS A 176 4.21 -1.30 -0.38
CA CYS A 176 4.69 -2.65 -0.64
C CYS A 176 5.39 -2.72 -2.01
N ILE A 177 6.56 -3.34 -2.06
CA ILE A 177 7.33 -3.57 -3.29
C ILE A 177 7.43 -5.05 -3.62
N ASP A 178 7.66 -5.90 -2.62
CA ASP A 178 7.76 -7.34 -2.79
C ASP A 178 7.18 -8.03 -1.57
N TYR A 179 6.26 -8.94 -1.80
CA TYR A 179 5.47 -9.59 -0.76
C TYR A 179 5.93 -11.00 -0.41
N ARG A 180 6.87 -11.55 -0.97
CA ARG A 180 7.57 -12.81 -0.66
C ARG A 180 8.85 -12.82 -1.48
N PRO A 181 9.84 -12.04 -1.05
CA PRO A 181 11.07 -11.95 -1.79
C PRO A 181 11.71 -13.34 -1.92
N SER A 182 12.25 -13.62 -3.08
CA SER A 182 13.06 -14.82 -3.29
C SER A 182 14.34 -14.74 -2.46
N THR A 183 14.96 -15.89 -2.21
CA THR A 183 16.24 -15.98 -1.48
C THR A 183 17.28 -15.02 -2.09
N GLY A 184 17.95 -14.25 -1.25
CA GLY A 184 18.98 -13.27 -1.63
C GLY A 184 18.46 -11.87 -1.97
N VAL A 185 17.15 -11.65 -2.12
CA VAL A 185 16.60 -10.31 -2.39
C VAL A 185 16.84 -9.36 -1.24
N ALA A 186 16.75 -9.82 0.00
CA ALA A 186 17.03 -8.99 1.19
C ALA A 186 18.48 -8.45 1.17
N GLU A 187 19.46 -9.26 0.74
CA GLU A 187 20.86 -8.84 0.58
C GLU A 187 20.99 -7.77 -0.51
N LEU A 188 20.37 -7.99 -1.68
CA LEU A 188 20.37 -7.02 -2.78
C LEU A 188 19.71 -5.69 -2.40
N CYS A 189 18.75 -5.72 -1.49
CA CYS A 189 18.09 -4.55 -0.96
C CYS A 189 18.84 -3.91 0.22
N GLY A 190 20.00 -4.46 0.64
CA GLY A 190 20.77 -3.96 1.79
C GLY A 190 20.08 -4.16 3.14
N LEU A 191 19.15 -5.12 3.24
CA LEU A 191 18.35 -5.35 4.43
C LEU A 191 18.96 -6.35 5.42
N THR A 192 19.97 -7.12 4.98
CA THR A 192 20.79 -7.96 5.86
C THR A 192 21.78 -7.16 6.70
N GLU A 193 22.25 -6.04 6.15
CA GLU A 193 23.08 -5.04 6.83
C GLU A 193 22.45 -3.66 6.61
N PRO A 194 21.37 -3.32 7.35
CA PRO A 194 20.60 -2.12 7.09
C PRO A 194 21.43 -0.85 7.35
N ALA A 195 21.25 0.14 6.48
CA ALA A 195 21.88 1.45 6.65
C ALA A 195 21.42 2.14 7.94
N VAL A 196 20.15 1.93 8.29
CA VAL A 196 19.54 2.46 9.53
C VAL A 196 18.58 1.44 10.10
N THR A 197 18.58 1.30 11.42
CA THR A 197 17.56 0.56 12.17
C THR A 197 16.90 1.51 13.18
N LEU A 198 15.58 1.60 13.14
CA LEU A 198 14.77 2.26 14.15
C LEU A 198 14.08 1.18 14.99
N THR A 199 14.28 1.24 16.31
CA THR A 199 13.54 0.41 17.28
C THR A 199 12.76 1.34 18.20
N VAL A 200 11.46 1.08 18.36
CA VAL A 200 10.56 1.90 19.19
C VAL A 200 9.74 0.99 20.09
N THR A 201 9.79 1.23 21.39
CA THR A 201 8.84 0.67 22.35
C THR A 201 7.73 1.69 22.58
N TYR A 202 6.49 1.28 22.36
CA TYR A 202 5.34 2.17 22.48
C TYR A 202 4.14 1.48 23.13
N ARG A 203 3.23 2.28 23.66
CA ARG A 203 1.99 1.80 24.29
C ARG A 203 0.92 1.60 23.23
N ALA A 204 0.53 0.35 23.00
CA ALA A 204 -0.64 -0.04 22.22
C ALA A 204 -1.83 -0.37 23.14
N ILE A 205 -2.99 -0.64 22.55
CA ILE A 205 -4.20 -1.03 23.30
C ILE A 205 -3.94 -2.30 24.17
N ALA A 206 -3.15 -3.24 23.64
CA ALA A 206 -2.84 -4.50 24.29
C ALA A 206 -1.66 -4.43 25.31
N GLY A 207 -1.05 -3.25 25.48
CA GLY A 207 0.12 -3.06 26.34
C GLY A 207 1.31 -2.49 25.59
N GLU A 208 2.51 -2.58 26.18
CA GLU A 208 3.74 -2.17 25.50
C GLU A 208 4.06 -3.12 24.35
N THR A 209 4.47 -2.56 23.24
CA THR A 209 4.78 -3.25 21.99
C THR A 209 6.03 -2.63 21.37
N GLU A 210 6.82 -3.45 20.70
CA GLU A 210 7.99 -3.01 19.97
C GLU A 210 7.73 -2.96 18.46
N LEU A 211 8.24 -1.92 17.82
CA LEU A 211 8.31 -1.75 16.37
C LEU A 211 9.78 -1.66 15.98
N THR A 212 10.21 -2.50 15.05
CA THR A 212 11.52 -2.40 14.40
C THR A 212 11.33 -2.10 12.92
N LEU A 213 11.94 -1.01 12.44
CA LEU A 213 12.04 -0.67 11.03
C LEU A 213 13.51 -0.77 10.62
N ARG A 214 13.81 -1.62 9.62
CA ARG A 214 15.14 -1.70 9.01
C ARG A 214 15.10 -1.02 7.65
N VAL A 215 16.01 -0.10 7.40
CA VAL A 215 16.12 0.67 6.16
C VAL A 215 17.41 0.25 5.45
N GLY A 216 17.26 -0.25 4.24
CA GLY A 216 18.37 -0.79 3.44
C GLY A 216 18.86 0.21 2.38
N ALA A 217 19.14 -0.30 1.16
CA ALA A 217 19.68 0.46 0.05
C ALA A 217 18.65 1.45 -0.54
N GLN A 218 19.18 2.50 -1.14
CA GLN A 218 18.38 3.48 -1.87
C GLN A 218 17.82 2.88 -3.17
N ARG A 219 16.60 3.28 -3.50
CA ARG A 219 15.92 3.01 -4.77
C ARG A 219 15.23 4.28 -5.24
N ASP A 220 14.84 4.35 -6.53
CA ASP A 220 14.10 5.47 -7.09
C ASP A 220 12.90 5.88 -6.22
N GLY A 221 12.97 7.10 -5.68
CA GLY A 221 11.93 7.68 -4.84
C GLY A 221 11.95 7.28 -3.36
N GLY A 222 12.92 6.46 -2.88
CA GLY A 222 13.01 6.09 -1.47
C GLY A 222 14.08 5.05 -1.15
N TYR A 223 13.82 4.27 -0.12
CA TYR A 223 14.71 3.24 0.40
C TYR A 223 13.94 1.94 0.66
N TYR A 224 14.57 0.81 0.40
CA TYR A 224 14.02 -0.46 0.82
C TYR A 224 13.88 -0.52 2.34
N ALA A 225 12.82 -1.12 2.82
CA ALA A 225 12.57 -1.26 4.24
C ALA A 225 11.86 -2.58 4.59
N THR A 226 12.07 -3.08 5.81
CA THR A 226 11.28 -4.14 6.43
C THR A 226 10.76 -3.67 7.78
N VAL A 227 9.61 -4.23 8.20
CA VAL A 227 8.96 -3.90 9.47
C VAL A 227 8.88 -5.14 10.33
N ASN A 228 9.42 -5.07 11.54
CA ASN A 228 9.53 -6.19 12.48
C ASN A 228 10.25 -7.39 11.84
N ASP A 229 9.73 -8.60 12.05
CA ASP A 229 10.24 -9.84 11.48
C ASP A 229 9.43 -10.26 10.23
N ASP A 230 8.78 -9.30 9.56
CA ASP A 230 8.08 -9.54 8.31
C ASP A 230 9.09 -9.50 7.15
N ASP A 231 9.09 -10.54 6.30
CA ASP A 231 9.94 -10.62 5.12
C ASP A 231 9.46 -9.72 3.97
N THR A 232 8.30 -9.08 4.11
CA THR A 232 7.77 -8.15 3.11
C THR A 232 8.71 -6.96 2.94
N ILE A 233 9.06 -6.68 1.69
CA ILE A 233 9.88 -5.52 1.35
C ILE A 233 8.98 -4.33 1.02
N TYR A 234 9.23 -3.24 1.71
CA TYR A 234 8.53 -1.97 1.54
C TYR A 234 9.45 -0.93 0.91
N LEU A 235 8.84 0.10 0.33
CA LEU A 235 9.52 1.36 -0.01
C LEU A 235 9.14 2.41 1.04
N LEU A 236 10.14 2.88 1.78
CA LEU A 236 10.03 4.06 2.62
C LEU A 236 10.43 5.29 1.79
N PRO A 237 9.65 6.38 1.77
CA PRO A 237 10.06 7.62 1.11
C PRO A 237 11.44 8.11 1.57
N ALA A 238 12.14 8.83 0.70
CA ALA A 238 13.51 9.27 0.97
C ALA A 238 13.61 10.17 2.22
N ALA A 239 12.69 11.12 2.37
CA ALA A 239 12.75 12.09 3.46
C ALA A 239 12.80 11.46 4.87
N PRO A 240 11.88 10.56 5.28
CA PRO A 240 11.98 9.93 6.60
C PRO A 240 13.22 9.01 6.73
N ALA A 241 13.63 8.31 5.68
CA ALA A 241 14.82 7.46 5.71
C ALA A 241 16.09 8.28 5.98
N GLU A 242 16.28 9.36 5.23
CA GLU A 242 17.42 10.28 5.38
C GLU A 242 17.41 11.00 6.72
N ALA A 243 16.23 11.40 7.21
CA ALA A 243 16.08 12.00 8.54
C ALA A 243 16.50 11.03 9.65
N LEU A 244 16.09 9.76 9.58
CA LEU A 244 16.53 8.74 10.53
C LEU A 244 18.03 8.51 10.48
N ALA A 245 18.64 8.46 9.28
CA ALA A 245 20.08 8.35 9.11
C ALA A 245 20.83 9.54 9.72
N ALA A 246 20.36 10.75 9.47
CA ALA A 246 20.93 11.97 10.05
C ALA A 246 20.81 11.99 11.58
N LEU A 247 19.67 11.57 12.13
CA LEU A 247 19.46 11.47 13.58
C LEU A 247 20.40 10.46 14.23
N ALA A 248 20.64 9.31 13.60
CA ALA A 248 21.60 8.33 14.09
C ALA A 248 23.03 8.87 14.10
N ALA A 249 23.42 9.55 13.01
CA ALA A 249 24.78 10.06 12.83
C ALA A 249 25.09 11.29 13.71
N ASN A 250 24.17 12.24 13.81
CA ASN A 250 24.39 13.57 14.37
C ASN A 250 23.59 13.85 15.67
N GLY A 251 22.62 13.00 15.99
CA GLY A 251 21.68 13.26 17.09
C GLY A 251 20.59 14.26 16.70
N LEU A 252 19.93 14.86 17.71
CA LEU A 252 18.81 15.81 17.53
C LEU A 252 19.24 17.20 17.01
N ASN A 253 20.53 17.52 17.08
CA ASN A 253 21.10 18.83 16.76
C ASN A 253 21.89 18.81 15.45
N GLY A 254 21.50 17.96 14.48
CA GLY A 254 22.15 17.87 13.17
C GLY A 254 21.78 19.01 12.23
#